data_6701a8e588d3baac20e8402a5ab452c8
#
_entry.id   6701a8e588d3baac20e8402a5ab452c8
#
_cell.length_a   1.000
_cell.length_b   1.000
_cell.length_c   1.000
_cell.angle_alpha   90.00
_cell.angle_beta   90.00
_cell.angle_gamma   90.00
#
_symmetry.space_group_name_H-M   'P 1'
#
loop_
_entity.id
_entity.type
_entity.pdbx_description
1 polymer ?
#
loop_
_entity_poly.entity_id
_entity_poly.type
_entity_poly.pdbx_seq_one_letter_code
_entity_poly.pdbx_strand_id
1 'polypeptide(L)'
;MTTSVIIPAYRAQDCLMRALASLRAQTITDWQAVIVSDDGFDYRALVEAAGMLEGRLVFVSTGRIGSGCHHARNVGLGAISGDALSWLDADDEWLPQRLETLLPLARQHGAAADLLQCVDEQTGQPLPPSQGLETGLQHLDLAAFMQLDQPLVPLFLREHVQERIEGAEMAEDVLANIRLIDRIGTLPLVPQQLYRYFIRASSLAHSEQAEDRFDQAYADYMARLDHGDGFGLGPASRRAALAGFARKRALNQAYAEARRAKPALTFQDFVSGH
;
A
#
# COMPACT_ATOMS: atom_id res chain seq x y z
N MET A 1 -12.30 -5.21 -18.92
CA MET A 1 -11.06 -4.54 -18.47
C MET A 1 -10.52 -5.31 -17.29
N THR A 2 -9.51 -6.08 -17.54
CA THR A 2 -8.92 -6.98 -16.56
C THR A 2 -8.06 -6.20 -15.55
N THR A 3 -8.19 -6.51 -14.27
CA THR A 3 -7.33 -5.95 -13.23
C THR A 3 -6.27 -6.96 -12.83
N SER A 4 -4.99 -6.59 -12.93
CA SER A 4 -3.91 -7.37 -12.33
C SER A 4 -3.71 -6.96 -10.88
N VAL A 5 -3.61 -7.95 -9.99
CA VAL A 5 -3.35 -7.74 -8.56
C VAL A 5 -2.03 -8.43 -8.22
N ILE A 6 -1.03 -7.66 -7.83
CA ILE A 6 0.26 -8.23 -7.41
C ILE A 6 0.24 -8.46 -5.91
N ILE A 7 0.61 -9.68 -5.51
CA ILE A 7 0.64 -10.15 -4.12
C ILE A 7 2.07 -10.58 -3.79
N PRO A 8 2.89 -9.71 -3.16
CA PRO A 8 4.17 -10.12 -2.61
C PRO A 8 3.97 -11.14 -1.49
N ALA A 9 4.66 -12.27 -1.55
CA ALA A 9 4.52 -13.36 -0.57
C ALA A 9 5.87 -13.70 0.04
N TYR A 10 6.03 -13.39 1.33
CA TYR A 10 7.18 -13.73 2.16
C TYR A 10 6.68 -14.25 3.50
N ARG A 11 6.92 -15.53 3.78
CA ARG A 11 6.39 -16.23 4.97
C ARG A 11 4.87 -16.08 5.12
N ALA A 12 4.17 -16.19 3.97
CA ALA A 12 2.74 -15.91 3.85
C ALA A 12 1.87 -17.19 3.88
N GLN A 13 2.42 -18.33 4.33
CA GLN A 13 1.73 -19.63 4.29
C GLN A 13 0.40 -19.61 5.03
N ASP A 14 0.33 -18.89 6.15
CA ASP A 14 -0.84 -18.87 7.03
C ASP A 14 -1.88 -17.79 6.62
N CYS A 15 -1.52 -16.85 5.77
CA CYS A 15 -2.38 -15.69 5.48
C CYS A 15 -2.78 -15.55 4.00
N LEU A 16 -2.00 -16.06 3.04
CA LEU A 16 -2.25 -15.91 1.61
C LEU A 16 -3.66 -16.37 1.19
N MET A 17 -4.20 -17.42 1.84
CA MET A 17 -5.53 -17.91 1.51
C MET A 17 -6.62 -16.88 1.78
N ARG A 18 -6.46 -16.03 2.81
CA ARG A 18 -7.37 -14.92 3.10
C ARG A 18 -7.37 -13.90 1.97
N ALA A 19 -6.19 -13.49 1.52
CA ALA A 19 -6.04 -12.55 0.41
C ALA A 19 -6.69 -13.09 -0.88
N LEU A 20 -6.42 -14.36 -1.24
CA LEU A 20 -7.00 -14.98 -2.42
C LEU A 20 -8.53 -15.16 -2.32
N ALA A 21 -9.04 -15.52 -1.13
CA ALA A 21 -10.48 -15.61 -0.89
C ALA A 21 -11.16 -14.25 -1.09
N SER A 22 -10.54 -13.17 -0.65
CA SER A 22 -11.05 -11.81 -0.82
C SER A 22 -11.13 -11.38 -2.30
N LEU A 23 -10.17 -11.80 -3.13
CA LEU A 23 -10.20 -11.58 -4.57
C LEU A 23 -11.31 -12.41 -5.25
N ARG A 24 -11.48 -13.67 -4.84
CA ARG A 24 -12.56 -14.51 -5.36
C ARG A 24 -13.94 -13.97 -5.01
N ALA A 25 -14.07 -13.26 -3.90
CA ALA A 25 -15.31 -12.62 -3.46
C ALA A 25 -15.63 -11.30 -4.18
N GLN A 26 -14.75 -10.76 -5.03
CA GLN A 26 -15.01 -9.53 -5.76
C GLN A 26 -16.21 -9.66 -6.69
N THR A 27 -17.08 -8.63 -6.69
CA THR A 27 -18.26 -8.54 -7.57
C THR A 27 -17.85 -8.43 -9.04
N ILE A 28 -16.71 -7.80 -9.33
CA ILE A 28 -16.07 -7.82 -10.65
C ILE A 28 -15.11 -9.00 -10.70
N THR A 29 -15.39 -9.95 -11.58
CA THR A 29 -14.64 -11.21 -11.68
C THR A 29 -13.50 -11.21 -12.71
N ASP A 30 -13.37 -10.14 -13.49
CA ASP A 30 -12.32 -9.99 -14.52
C ASP A 30 -11.02 -9.43 -13.87
N TRP A 31 -10.31 -10.32 -13.18
CA TRP A 31 -9.05 -10.03 -12.54
C TRP A 31 -8.05 -11.18 -12.68
N GLN A 32 -6.77 -10.88 -12.55
CA GLN A 32 -5.63 -11.79 -12.45
C GLN A 32 -4.91 -11.52 -11.14
N ALA A 33 -4.45 -12.54 -10.43
CA ALA A 33 -3.54 -12.36 -9.30
C ALA A 33 -2.16 -12.91 -9.64
N VAL A 34 -1.12 -12.10 -9.40
CA VAL A 34 0.30 -12.45 -9.56
C VAL A 34 0.90 -12.61 -8.17
N ILE A 35 1.06 -13.85 -7.73
CA ILE A 35 1.68 -14.19 -6.45
C ILE A 35 3.19 -14.27 -6.65
N VAL A 36 3.95 -13.44 -5.93
CA VAL A 36 5.40 -13.32 -6.06
C VAL A 36 6.08 -13.87 -4.82
N SER A 37 6.63 -15.08 -4.91
CA SER A 37 7.41 -15.70 -3.83
C SER A 37 8.74 -14.97 -3.63
N ASP A 38 8.98 -14.45 -2.42
CA ASP A 38 10.22 -13.79 -2.00
C ASP A 38 10.96 -14.57 -0.89
N ASP A 39 10.56 -15.84 -0.67
CA ASP A 39 11.14 -16.74 0.33
C ASP A 39 11.50 -18.13 -0.24
N GLY A 40 11.28 -18.32 -1.55
CA GLY A 40 11.51 -19.61 -2.22
C GLY A 40 10.46 -20.68 -1.91
N PHE A 41 9.39 -20.35 -1.16
CA PHE A 41 8.31 -21.27 -0.87
C PHE A 41 7.42 -21.50 -2.11
N ASP A 42 6.95 -22.75 -2.30
CA ASP A 42 6.02 -23.10 -3.38
C ASP A 42 4.57 -22.77 -3.01
N TYR A 43 4.20 -21.51 -3.23
CA TYR A 43 2.83 -21.05 -3.01
C TYR A 43 1.82 -21.66 -3.98
N ARG A 44 2.25 -22.15 -5.17
CA ARG A 44 1.36 -22.85 -6.09
C ARG A 44 0.88 -24.16 -5.48
N ALA A 45 1.80 -24.97 -4.95
CA ALA A 45 1.45 -26.23 -4.29
C ALA A 45 0.53 -26.01 -3.07
N LEU A 46 0.77 -24.95 -2.29
CA LEU A 46 -0.09 -24.56 -1.17
C LEU A 46 -1.52 -24.25 -1.62
N VAL A 47 -1.68 -23.42 -2.66
CA VAL A 47 -2.97 -23.01 -3.20
C VAL A 47 -3.72 -24.19 -3.84
N GLU A 48 -2.99 -25.09 -4.51
CA GLU A 48 -3.54 -26.31 -5.08
C GLU A 48 -4.04 -27.27 -3.99
N ALA A 49 -3.27 -27.49 -2.93
CA ALA A 49 -3.66 -28.31 -1.80
C ALA A 49 -4.90 -27.77 -1.06
N ALA A 50 -5.10 -26.45 -1.08
CA ALA A 50 -6.29 -25.79 -0.55
C ALA A 50 -7.51 -25.84 -1.51
N GLY A 51 -7.37 -26.43 -2.72
CA GLY A 51 -8.42 -26.46 -3.73
C GLY A 51 -8.77 -25.09 -4.32
N MET A 52 -7.84 -24.14 -4.24
CA MET A 52 -8.05 -22.76 -4.70
C MET A 52 -7.32 -22.44 -6.01
N LEU A 53 -6.63 -23.39 -6.63
CA LEU A 53 -5.92 -23.15 -7.89
C LEU A 53 -6.92 -22.89 -9.03
N GLU A 54 -6.70 -21.79 -9.74
CA GLU A 54 -7.49 -21.39 -10.89
C GLU A 54 -6.64 -20.67 -11.96
N GLY A 55 -7.14 -20.60 -13.20
CA GLY A 55 -6.39 -20.06 -14.33
C GLY A 55 -6.04 -18.56 -14.25
N ARG A 56 -6.65 -17.83 -13.32
CA ARG A 56 -6.36 -16.41 -13.07
C ARG A 56 -5.16 -16.18 -12.14
N LEU A 57 -4.59 -17.24 -11.57
CA LEU A 57 -3.47 -17.17 -10.64
C LEU A 57 -2.16 -17.44 -11.39
N VAL A 58 -1.24 -16.49 -11.30
CA VAL A 58 0.12 -16.57 -11.85
C VAL A 58 1.09 -16.59 -10.68
N PHE A 59 2.04 -17.51 -10.71
CA PHE A 59 3.05 -17.68 -9.67
C PHE A 59 4.43 -17.37 -10.27
N VAL A 60 5.14 -16.44 -9.64
CA VAL A 60 6.52 -16.07 -10.00
C VAL A 60 7.37 -16.04 -8.74
N SER A 61 8.69 -16.02 -8.90
CA SER A 61 9.64 -15.91 -7.80
C SER A 61 10.60 -14.77 -8.05
N THR A 62 11.03 -14.11 -6.99
CA THR A 62 12.14 -13.13 -7.06
C THR A 62 13.48 -13.79 -7.36
N GLY A 63 13.59 -15.12 -7.19
CA GLY A 63 14.85 -15.86 -7.26
C GLY A 63 15.80 -15.56 -6.09
N ARG A 64 15.30 -14.83 -5.07
CA ARG A 64 16.04 -14.43 -3.87
C ARG A 64 15.21 -14.74 -2.63
N ILE A 65 15.78 -14.60 -1.45
CA ILE A 65 15.08 -14.72 -0.16
C ILE A 65 15.16 -13.39 0.57
N GLY A 66 13.99 -12.80 0.87
CA GLY A 66 13.91 -11.55 1.62
C GLY A 66 14.43 -10.34 0.84
N SER A 67 14.19 -10.29 -0.47
CA SER A 67 14.59 -9.16 -1.31
C SER A 67 13.73 -7.90 -1.08
N GLY A 68 12.62 -8.05 -0.37
CA GLY A 68 11.71 -6.98 0.03
C GLY A 68 10.49 -6.84 -0.89
N CYS A 69 9.41 -6.31 -0.31
CA CYS A 69 8.12 -6.20 -1.00
C CYS A 69 8.19 -5.33 -2.28
N HIS A 70 9.06 -4.32 -2.31
CA HIS A 70 9.20 -3.43 -3.48
C HIS A 70 9.84 -4.16 -4.65
N HIS A 71 10.91 -4.95 -4.40
CA HIS A 71 11.52 -5.79 -5.42
C HIS A 71 10.53 -6.87 -5.89
N ALA A 72 9.81 -7.52 -4.98
CA ALA A 72 8.79 -8.49 -5.35
C ALA A 72 7.67 -7.88 -6.20
N ARG A 73 7.19 -6.66 -5.88
CA ARG A 73 6.23 -5.93 -6.71
C ARG A 73 6.79 -5.65 -8.11
N ASN A 74 8.07 -5.22 -8.22
CA ASN A 74 8.72 -5.00 -9.52
C ASN A 74 8.81 -6.29 -10.35
N VAL A 75 9.19 -7.42 -9.74
CA VAL A 75 9.17 -8.73 -10.42
C VAL A 75 7.77 -9.07 -10.91
N GLY A 76 6.74 -8.83 -10.08
CA GLY A 76 5.34 -9.07 -10.44
C GLY A 76 4.87 -8.25 -11.64
N LEU A 77 5.40 -7.03 -11.85
CA LEU A 77 5.08 -6.21 -13.02
C LEU A 77 5.40 -6.91 -14.35
N GLY A 78 6.39 -7.80 -14.39
CA GLY A 78 6.73 -8.59 -15.57
C GLY A 78 5.68 -9.64 -15.96
N ALA A 79 4.74 -9.97 -15.06
CA ALA A 79 3.74 -11.02 -15.25
C ALA A 79 2.29 -10.50 -15.34
N ILE A 80 2.07 -9.18 -15.27
CA ILE A 80 0.73 -8.60 -15.39
C ILE A 80 0.23 -8.64 -16.85
N SER A 81 -1.06 -8.92 -17.00
CA SER A 81 -1.74 -8.89 -18.31
C SER A 81 -2.90 -7.91 -18.36
N GLY A 82 -3.35 -7.40 -17.20
CA GLY A 82 -4.51 -6.52 -17.11
C GLY A 82 -4.27 -5.09 -17.56
N ASP A 83 -5.37 -4.38 -17.80
CA ASP A 83 -5.39 -2.96 -18.18
C ASP A 83 -5.29 -2.03 -16.96
N ALA A 84 -5.62 -2.55 -15.79
CA ALA A 84 -5.49 -1.89 -14.50
C ALA A 84 -4.63 -2.72 -13.55
N LEU A 85 -4.05 -2.06 -12.55
CA LEU A 85 -3.19 -2.68 -11.55
C LEU A 85 -3.53 -2.17 -10.16
N SER A 86 -3.43 -3.05 -9.17
CA SER A 86 -3.36 -2.71 -7.76
C SER A 86 -2.49 -3.72 -7.01
N TRP A 87 -2.19 -3.42 -5.75
CA TRP A 87 -1.42 -4.27 -4.85
C TRP A 87 -2.36 -4.84 -3.79
N LEU A 88 -2.10 -6.07 -3.38
CA LEU A 88 -2.72 -6.66 -2.20
C LEU A 88 -1.62 -7.34 -1.40
N ASP A 89 -1.40 -6.92 -0.18
CA ASP A 89 -0.44 -7.61 0.67
C ASP A 89 -1.02 -8.97 1.08
N ALA A 90 -0.15 -9.99 1.19
CA ALA A 90 -0.57 -11.38 1.36
C ALA A 90 -1.32 -11.63 2.67
N ASP A 91 -1.21 -10.70 3.61
CA ASP A 91 -1.86 -10.71 4.92
C ASP A 91 -3.10 -9.82 5.04
N ASP A 92 -3.51 -9.18 3.94
CA ASP A 92 -4.65 -8.28 3.89
C ASP A 92 -5.82 -8.87 3.10
N GLU A 93 -6.93 -8.14 3.04
CA GLU A 93 -8.09 -8.51 2.22
C GLU A 93 -8.82 -7.31 1.63
N TRP A 94 -9.50 -7.54 0.52
CA TRP A 94 -10.39 -6.58 -0.11
C TRP A 94 -11.85 -6.91 0.19
N LEU A 95 -12.68 -5.90 0.43
CA LEU A 95 -14.11 -6.09 0.48
C LEU A 95 -14.68 -6.31 -0.93
N PRO A 96 -15.80 -7.05 -1.08
CA PRO A 96 -16.29 -7.52 -2.38
C PRO A 96 -16.53 -6.44 -3.43
N GLN A 97 -16.88 -5.21 -3.03
CA GLN A 97 -17.21 -4.11 -3.92
C GLN A 97 -16.02 -3.25 -4.34
N ARG A 98 -14.79 -3.59 -3.93
CA ARG A 98 -13.63 -2.71 -4.16
C ARG A 98 -13.37 -2.44 -5.64
N LEU A 99 -13.32 -3.48 -6.46
CA LEU A 99 -13.10 -3.32 -7.91
C LEU A 99 -14.28 -2.60 -8.58
N GLU A 100 -15.51 -2.93 -8.21
CA GLU A 100 -16.72 -2.28 -8.73
C GLU A 100 -16.73 -0.78 -8.45
N THR A 101 -16.26 -0.37 -7.27
CA THR A 101 -16.22 1.02 -6.85
C THR A 101 -15.06 1.79 -7.53
N LEU A 102 -13.87 1.22 -7.59
CA LEU A 102 -12.67 1.95 -8.02
C LEU A 102 -12.46 1.96 -9.54
N LEU A 103 -12.84 0.88 -10.25
CA LEU A 103 -12.60 0.78 -11.70
C LEU A 103 -13.22 1.91 -12.54
N PRO A 104 -14.48 2.35 -12.31
CA PRO A 104 -15.05 3.47 -13.04
C PRO A 104 -14.28 4.77 -12.86
N LEU A 105 -13.86 5.05 -11.63
CA LEU A 105 -13.07 6.25 -11.29
C LEU A 105 -11.66 6.17 -11.89
N ALA A 106 -11.00 5.01 -11.82
CA ALA A 106 -9.69 4.84 -12.42
C ALA A 106 -9.72 5.00 -13.94
N ARG A 107 -10.78 4.54 -14.62
CA ARG A 107 -10.96 4.77 -16.05
C ARG A 107 -11.10 6.25 -16.40
N GLN A 108 -11.75 7.02 -15.55
CA GLN A 108 -12.00 8.44 -15.79
C GLN A 108 -10.79 9.33 -15.44
N HIS A 109 -10.02 8.95 -14.40
CA HIS A 109 -9.01 9.82 -13.78
C HIS A 109 -7.58 9.23 -13.82
N GLY A 110 -7.40 8.02 -14.37
CA GLY A 110 -6.11 7.32 -14.41
C GLY A 110 -5.85 6.44 -13.19
N ALA A 111 -6.41 6.79 -12.04
CA ALA A 111 -6.37 6.01 -10.80
C ALA A 111 -7.53 6.37 -9.88
N ALA A 112 -7.76 5.54 -8.85
CA ALA A 112 -8.65 5.84 -7.73
C ALA A 112 -8.17 5.09 -6.48
N ALA A 113 -8.49 5.62 -5.31
CA ALA A 113 -8.19 4.99 -4.03
C ALA A 113 -9.42 4.94 -3.14
N ASP A 114 -9.38 4.05 -2.18
CA ASP A 114 -10.30 3.90 -1.06
C ASP A 114 -9.54 4.03 0.27
N LEU A 115 -10.29 4.14 1.34
CA LEU A 115 -9.74 4.19 2.68
C LEU A 115 -9.40 2.79 3.18
N LEU A 116 -8.37 2.69 4.04
CA LEU A 116 -8.07 1.45 4.73
C LEU A 116 -8.94 1.32 5.99
N GLN A 117 -9.43 0.10 6.22
CA GLN A 117 -9.94 -0.33 7.51
C GLN A 117 -8.83 -1.08 8.24
N CYS A 118 -8.22 -0.45 9.25
CA CYS A 118 -7.29 -1.15 10.12
C CYS A 118 -8.05 -2.19 10.95
N VAL A 119 -7.53 -3.41 11.02
CA VAL A 119 -8.12 -4.53 11.76
C VAL A 119 -7.05 -5.11 12.67
N ASP A 120 -7.35 -5.30 13.93
CA ASP A 120 -6.50 -6.05 14.85
C ASP A 120 -6.53 -7.54 14.47
N GLU A 121 -5.38 -8.10 14.11
CA GLU A 121 -5.33 -9.48 13.60
C GLU A 121 -5.68 -10.53 14.67
N GLN A 122 -5.40 -10.27 15.94
CA GLN A 122 -5.68 -11.23 17.02
C GLN A 122 -7.17 -11.32 17.33
N THR A 123 -7.86 -10.18 17.31
CA THR A 123 -9.28 -10.11 17.68
C THR A 123 -10.20 -10.10 16.45
N GLY A 124 -9.68 -9.80 15.26
CA GLY A 124 -10.47 -9.59 14.04
C GLY A 124 -11.35 -8.34 14.09
N GLN A 125 -11.17 -7.46 15.10
CA GLN A 125 -12.00 -6.27 15.26
C GLN A 125 -11.44 -5.08 14.51
N PRO A 126 -12.30 -4.27 13.86
CA PRO A 126 -11.88 -3.02 13.27
C PRO A 126 -11.38 -2.05 14.34
N LEU A 127 -10.26 -1.40 14.05
CA LEU A 127 -9.77 -0.29 14.86
C LEU A 127 -10.46 1.02 14.47
N PRO A 128 -10.54 2.00 15.38
CA PRO A 128 -11.09 3.32 15.04
C PRO A 128 -10.41 3.90 13.81
N PRO A 129 -11.15 4.54 12.90
CA PRO A 129 -10.56 5.20 11.74
C PRO A 129 -9.60 6.31 12.20
N SER A 130 -8.49 6.48 11.52
CA SER A 130 -7.67 7.68 11.68
C SER A 130 -8.49 8.91 11.26
N GLN A 131 -8.25 10.03 11.94
CA GLN A 131 -9.08 11.23 11.89
C GLN A 131 -9.45 11.76 10.50
N GLY A 132 -10.58 12.48 10.45
CA GLY A 132 -10.85 13.53 9.47
C GLY A 132 -11.24 13.06 8.09
N LEU A 133 -11.86 11.89 7.97
CA LEU A 133 -12.38 11.44 6.68
C LEU A 133 -13.68 12.17 6.37
N GLU A 134 -13.61 13.10 5.43
CA GLU A 134 -14.79 13.76 4.89
C GLU A 134 -15.74 12.73 4.27
N THR A 135 -17.04 13.01 4.35
CA THR A 135 -18.07 12.20 3.71
C THR A 135 -18.20 12.63 2.24
N GLY A 136 -17.86 11.74 1.31
CA GLY A 136 -17.99 11.99 -0.14
C GLY A 136 -16.71 11.71 -0.92
N LEU A 137 -16.83 11.73 -2.24
CA LEU A 137 -15.69 11.59 -3.14
C LEU A 137 -14.81 12.83 -3.05
N GLN A 138 -13.54 12.65 -2.74
CA GLN A 138 -12.53 13.69 -2.73
C GLN A 138 -11.62 13.56 -3.96
N HIS A 139 -10.97 14.64 -4.34
CA HIS A 139 -9.91 14.65 -5.35
C HIS A 139 -8.64 15.19 -4.70
N LEU A 140 -7.77 14.30 -4.31
CA LEU A 140 -6.53 14.63 -3.63
C LEU A 140 -5.50 15.12 -4.63
N ASP A 141 -5.14 16.39 -4.55
CA ASP A 141 -3.87 16.85 -5.09
C ASP A 141 -2.72 16.37 -4.17
N LEU A 142 -1.49 16.64 -4.58
CA LEU A 142 -0.34 16.17 -3.81
C LEU A 142 -0.27 16.79 -2.41
N ALA A 143 -0.68 18.05 -2.25
CA ALA A 143 -0.67 18.69 -0.93
C ALA A 143 -1.70 18.06 0.01
N ALA A 144 -2.92 17.81 -0.48
CA ALA A 144 -3.96 17.12 0.28
C ALA A 144 -3.58 15.66 0.61
N PHE A 145 -3.01 14.93 -0.36
CA PHE A 145 -2.51 13.57 -0.13
C PHE A 145 -1.47 13.52 1.00
N MET A 146 -0.53 14.46 1.03
CA MET A 146 0.52 14.49 2.05
C MET A 146 0.02 14.84 3.46
N GLN A 147 -1.23 15.31 3.61
CA GLN A 147 -1.87 15.51 4.92
C GLN A 147 -2.47 14.22 5.50
N LEU A 148 -2.64 13.17 4.68
CA LEU A 148 -3.18 11.91 5.19
C LEU A 148 -2.17 11.21 6.10
N ASP A 149 -2.64 10.69 7.22
CA ASP A 149 -1.85 9.94 8.20
C ASP A 149 -2.07 8.41 8.08
N GLN A 150 -2.70 7.98 7.01
CA GLN A 150 -2.86 6.56 6.66
C GLN A 150 -2.29 6.26 5.27
N PRO A 151 -1.82 5.04 5.02
CA PRO A 151 -1.41 4.64 3.68
C PRO A 151 -2.62 4.55 2.74
N LEU A 152 -2.37 4.70 1.44
CA LEU A 152 -3.35 4.41 0.38
C LEU A 152 -2.79 3.36 -0.57
N VAL A 153 -3.66 2.46 -1.01
CA VAL A 153 -3.36 1.43 -2.00
C VAL A 153 -4.24 1.67 -3.23
N PRO A 154 -3.85 2.55 -4.15
CA PRO A 154 -4.68 2.88 -5.30
C PRO A 154 -4.79 1.72 -6.28
N LEU A 155 -5.92 1.72 -7.03
CA LEU A 155 -6.08 1.03 -8.29
C LEU A 155 -5.80 2.04 -9.40
N PHE A 156 -4.94 1.71 -10.36
CA PHE A 156 -4.52 2.62 -11.42
C PHE A 156 -4.41 1.93 -12.78
N LEU A 157 -4.50 2.70 -13.84
CA LEU A 157 -4.37 2.19 -15.19
C LEU A 157 -2.93 1.78 -15.49
N ARG A 158 -2.78 0.76 -16.34
CA ARG A 158 -1.46 0.20 -16.72
C ARG A 158 -0.49 1.25 -17.27
N GLU A 159 -0.98 2.26 -17.98
CA GLU A 159 -0.16 3.35 -18.52
C GLU A 159 0.50 4.22 -17.44
N HIS A 160 0.00 4.17 -16.20
CA HIS A 160 0.55 4.88 -15.05
C HIS A 160 1.47 4.00 -14.18
N VAL A 161 1.69 2.74 -14.57
CA VAL A 161 2.58 1.83 -13.86
C VAL A 161 3.99 2.41 -13.80
N GLN A 162 4.58 2.35 -12.61
CA GLN A 162 5.97 2.70 -12.36
C GLN A 162 6.60 1.64 -11.48
N GLU A 163 7.86 1.33 -11.76
CA GLU A 163 8.63 0.50 -10.86
C GLU A 163 8.76 1.16 -9.48
N ARG A 164 8.72 0.33 -8.47
CA ARG A 164 8.99 0.72 -7.09
C ARG A 164 10.48 1.05 -6.93
N ILE A 165 10.79 1.97 -6.04
CA ILE A 165 12.17 2.36 -5.77
C ILE A 165 12.78 1.32 -4.85
N GLU A 166 13.70 0.53 -5.38
CA GLU A 166 14.41 -0.47 -4.62
C GLU A 166 15.36 0.19 -3.61
N GLY A 167 15.50 -0.45 -2.45
CA GLY A 167 16.28 0.08 -1.33
C GLY A 167 15.57 1.12 -0.46
N ALA A 168 14.36 1.55 -0.85
CA ALA A 168 13.50 2.36 -0.02
C ALA A 168 12.71 1.44 0.93
N GLU A 169 13.13 1.31 2.18
CA GLU A 169 12.55 0.33 3.09
C GLU A 169 11.23 0.78 3.73
N MET A 170 11.13 2.08 4.09
CA MET A 170 9.97 2.64 4.78
C MET A 170 9.32 3.74 3.94
N ALA A 171 7.98 3.85 3.99
CA ALA A 171 7.19 4.88 3.30
C ALA A 171 7.43 4.96 1.78
N GLU A 172 7.88 3.89 1.13
CA GLU A 172 8.02 3.84 -0.33
C GLU A 172 6.64 3.89 -1.03
N ASP A 173 5.62 3.35 -0.40
CA ASP A 173 4.23 3.46 -0.84
C ASP A 173 3.77 4.94 -0.93
N VAL A 174 4.16 5.77 0.04
CA VAL A 174 3.91 7.23 0.00
C VAL A 174 4.62 7.83 -1.21
N LEU A 175 5.89 7.49 -1.42
CA LEU A 175 6.67 8.00 -2.54
C LEU A 175 6.10 7.54 -3.90
N ALA A 176 5.65 6.30 -4.00
CA ALA A 176 5.00 5.80 -5.21
C ALA A 176 3.68 6.54 -5.50
N ASN A 177 2.89 6.83 -4.48
CA ASN A 177 1.66 7.60 -4.62
C ASN A 177 1.93 9.06 -5.00
N ILE A 178 2.98 9.68 -4.45
CA ILE A 178 3.46 11.01 -4.89
C ILE A 178 3.74 11.01 -6.40
N ARG A 179 4.50 10.03 -6.88
CA ARG A 179 4.85 9.90 -8.30
C ARG A 179 3.62 9.63 -9.18
N LEU A 180 2.65 8.87 -8.68
CA LEU A 180 1.38 8.64 -9.37
C LEU A 180 0.57 9.94 -9.47
N ILE A 181 0.39 10.66 -8.36
CA ILE A 181 -0.38 11.93 -8.32
C ILE A 181 0.29 13.02 -9.18
N ASP A 182 1.63 13.13 -9.16
CA ASP A 182 2.36 14.05 -10.04
C ASP A 182 2.02 13.80 -11.52
N ARG A 183 1.78 12.57 -11.91
CA ARG A 183 1.48 12.15 -13.28
C ARG A 183 0.02 12.39 -13.68
N ILE A 184 -0.93 12.10 -12.78
CA ILE A 184 -2.37 12.17 -13.08
C ILE A 184 -3.02 13.48 -12.61
N GLY A 185 -2.31 14.31 -11.84
CA GLY A 185 -2.77 15.58 -11.27
C GLY A 185 -3.50 15.44 -9.94
N THR A 186 -4.57 14.65 -9.87
CA THR A 186 -5.33 14.39 -8.64
C THR A 186 -5.72 12.92 -8.54
N LEU A 187 -5.79 12.40 -7.31
CA LEU A 187 -6.22 11.04 -7.01
C LEU A 187 -7.62 11.07 -6.39
N PRO A 188 -8.65 10.53 -7.07
CA PRO A 188 -9.95 10.32 -6.47
C PRO A 188 -9.85 9.38 -5.28
N LEU A 189 -10.41 9.80 -4.13
CA LEU A 189 -10.49 9.03 -2.91
C LEU A 189 -11.96 8.84 -2.53
N VAL A 190 -12.43 7.60 -2.53
CA VAL A 190 -13.76 7.27 -2.04
C VAL A 190 -13.74 7.10 -0.51
N PRO A 191 -14.80 7.52 0.21
CA PRO A 191 -14.82 7.46 1.67
C PRO A 191 -15.06 6.06 2.22
N GLN A 192 -15.35 5.08 1.36
CA GLN A 192 -15.55 3.70 1.78
C GLN A 192 -14.23 3.05 2.17
N GLN A 193 -14.27 2.22 3.20
CA GLN A 193 -13.15 1.38 3.62
C GLN A 193 -13.28 0.00 2.97
N LEU A 194 -12.70 -0.15 1.78
CA LEU A 194 -12.83 -1.37 0.99
C LEU A 194 -11.56 -2.24 0.99
N TYR A 195 -10.52 -1.78 1.67
CA TYR A 195 -9.29 -2.50 1.92
C TYR A 195 -9.13 -2.73 3.43
N ARG A 196 -9.05 -3.97 3.88
CA ARG A 196 -8.76 -4.34 5.28
C ARG A 196 -7.28 -4.59 5.46
N TYR A 197 -6.67 -3.75 6.27
CA TYR A 197 -5.27 -3.82 6.65
C TYR A 197 -5.12 -4.45 8.03
N PHE A 198 -4.54 -5.64 8.10
CA PHE A 198 -4.39 -6.39 9.35
C PHE A 198 -3.12 -5.99 10.08
N ILE A 199 -3.28 -5.39 11.26
CA ILE A 199 -2.17 -4.96 12.10
C ILE A 199 -1.65 -6.15 12.92
N ARG A 200 -0.35 -6.45 12.74
CA ARG A 200 0.37 -7.48 13.47
C ARG A 200 1.48 -6.85 14.30
N ALA A 201 1.72 -7.41 15.49
CA ALA A 201 2.85 -7.01 16.32
C ALA A 201 4.22 -7.23 15.64
N SER A 202 4.28 -8.19 14.69
CA SER A 202 5.51 -8.54 13.95
C SER A 202 5.70 -7.76 12.63
N SER A 203 4.80 -6.83 12.27
CA SER A 203 4.96 -6.06 11.03
C SER A 203 6.12 -5.07 11.11
N LEU A 204 6.75 -4.79 9.97
CA LEU A 204 7.87 -3.84 9.88
C LEU A 204 7.52 -2.45 10.42
N ALA A 205 6.29 -2.00 10.17
CA ALA A 205 5.79 -0.70 10.61
C ALA A 205 5.55 -0.60 12.12
N HIS A 206 5.52 -1.74 12.84
CA HIS A 206 5.28 -1.82 14.28
C HIS A 206 6.47 -2.42 15.05
N SER A 207 7.62 -2.61 14.39
CA SER A 207 8.87 -3.08 15.04
C SER A 207 9.39 -2.05 16.07
N GLU A 208 10.23 -2.51 17.02
CA GLU A 208 10.81 -1.64 18.05
C GLU A 208 11.65 -0.49 17.50
N GLN A 209 12.13 -0.61 16.25
CA GLN A 209 12.98 0.40 15.59
C GLN A 209 12.23 1.11 14.44
N ALA A 210 10.90 0.96 14.35
CA ALA A 210 10.14 1.50 13.24
C ALA A 210 10.26 3.02 13.15
N GLU A 211 10.20 3.72 14.29
CA GLU A 211 10.26 5.17 14.35
C GLU A 211 11.60 5.72 13.82
N ASP A 212 12.73 5.11 14.21
CA ASP A 212 14.06 5.50 13.75
C ASP A 212 14.21 5.24 12.24
N ARG A 213 13.70 4.11 11.75
CA ARG A 213 13.72 3.76 10.31
C ARG A 213 12.85 4.71 9.49
N PHE A 214 11.68 5.09 9.98
CA PHE A 214 10.85 6.11 9.33
C PHE A 214 11.52 7.48 9.33
N ASP A 215 12.14 7.90 10.45
CA ASP A 215 12.86 9.18 10.53
C ASP A 215 13.98 9.24 9.50
N GLN A 216 14.79 8.17 9.42
CA GLN A 216 15.86 8.07 8.43
C GLN A 216 15.34 8.09 6.99
N ALA A 217 14.30 7.32 6.69
CA ALA A 217 13.70 7.27 5.35
C ALA A 217 13.16 8.65 4.92
N TYR A 218 12.46 9.34 5.81
CA TYR A 218 12.00 10.70 5.52
C TYR A 218 13.15 11.69 5.31
N ALA A 219 14.22 11.59 6.10
CA ALA A 219 15.42 12.43 5.91
C ALA A 219 16.06 12.19 4.54
N ASP A 220 16.21 10.92 4.13
CA ASP A 220 16.79 10.54 2.86
C ASP A 220 15.92 10.99 1.67
N TYR A 221 14.60 10.85 1.78
CA TYR A 221 13.68 11.34 0.74
C TYR A 221 13.74 12.86 0.62
N MET A 222 13.77 13.57 1.74
CA MET A 222 13.90 15.04 1.74
C MET A 222 15.21 15.48 1.09
N ALA A 223 16.32 14.82 1.40
CA ALA A 223 17.62 15.14 0.81
C ALA A 223 17.62 14.92 -0.71
N ARG A 224 17.03 13.81 -1.19
CA ARG A 224 16.90 13.55 -2.63
C ARG A 224 15.95 14.52 -3.34
N LEU A 225 14.88 14.94 -2.68
CA LEU A 225 13.95 15.94 -3.20
C LEU A 225 14.60 17.32 -3.32
N ASP A 226 15.44 17.71 -2.36
CA ASP A 226 16.05 19.05 -2.31
C ASP A 226 17.30 19.14 -3.21
N HIS A 227 18.23 18.21 -3.08
CA HIS A 227 19.56 18.28 -3.72
C HIS A 227 19.84 17.18 -4.73
N GLY A 228 18.96 16.16 -4.84
CA GLY A 228 19.15 14.98 -5.70
C GLY A 228 18.35 15.02 -6.99
N ASP A 229 18.06 13.80 -7.48
CA ASP A 229 17.24 13.54 -8.67
C ASP A 229 15.78 13.98 -8.52
N GLY A 230 15.33 14.23 -7.27
CA GLY A 230 13.96 14.60 -6.93
C GLY A 230 12.92 13.57 -7.35
N PHE A 231 13.33 12.31 -7.53
CA PHE A 231 12.48 11.20 -7.98
C PHE A 231 11.78 11.46 -9.32
N GLY A 232 12.33 12.33 -10.17
CA GLY A 232 11.74 12.73 -11.44
C GLY A 232 10.54 13.67 -11.33
N LEU A 233 10.22 14.18 -10.12
CA LEU A 233 9.08 15.07 -9.89
C LEU A 233 9.32 16.48 -10.44
N GLY A 234 8.25 17.14 -10.89
CA GLY A 234 8.27 18.54 -11.25
C GLY A 234 8.49 19.48 -10.04
N PRO A 235 8.89 20.75 -10.28
CA PRO A 235 9.25 21.68 -9.17
C PRO A 235 8.13 21.91 -8.15
N ALA A 236 6.87 21.95 -8.59
CA ALA A 236 5.72 22.12 -7.69
C ALA A 236 5.52 20.89 -6.80
N SER A 237 5.57 19.70 -7.39
CA SER A 237 5.42 18.43 -6.69
C SER A 237 6.59 18.16 -5.73
N ARG A 238 7.83 18.55 -6.10
CA ARG A 238 8.97 18.51 -5.19
C ARG A 238 8.73 19.34 -3.92
N ARG A 239 8.24 20.57 -4.08
CA ARG A 239 7.95 21.45 -2.92
C ARG A 239 6.86 20.86 -2.03
N ALA A 240 5.78 20.35 -2.62
CA ALA A 240 4.68 19.75 -1.87
C ALA A 240 5.16 18.46 -1.13
N ALA A 241 5.94 17.61 -1.80
CA ALA A 241 6.51 16.40 -1.21
C ALA A 241 7.48 16.73 -0.07
N LEU A 242 8.37 17.71 -0.22
CA LEU A 242 9.27 18.19 0.84
C LEU A 242 8.51 18.65 2.07
N ALA A 243 7.51 19.52 1.90
CA ALA A 243 6.68 20.00 2.99
C ALA A 243 5.92 18.85 3.69
N GLY A 244 5.40 17.91 2.90
CA GLY A 244 4.68 16.75 3.41
C GLY A 244 5.59 15.79 4.19
N PHE A 245 6.78 15.46 3.68
CA PHE A 245 7.73 14.61 4.41
C PHE A 245 8.27 15.30 5.67
N ALA A 246 8.48 16.61 5.65
CA ALA A 246 8.84 17.36 6.85
C ALA A 246 7.75 17.25 7.93
N ARG A 247 6.47 17.39 7.55
CA ARG A 247 5.33 17.17 8.47
C ARG A 247 5.30 15.74 9.00
N LYS A 248 5.39 14.73 8.12
CA LYS A 248 5.35 13.32 8.52
C LYS A 248 6.52 12.95 9.45
N ARG A 249 7.71 13.49 9.17
CA ARG A 249 8.87 13.32 10.03
C ARG A 249 8.67 13.94 11.42
N ALA A 250 8.14 15.16 11.48
CA ALA A 250 7.83 15.82 12.76
C ALA A 250 6.77 15.04 13.55
N LEU A 251 5.74 14.52 12.89
CA LEU A 251 4.72 13.67 13.52
C LEU A 251 5.31 12.36 14.04
N ASN A 252 6.20 11.71 13.29
CA ASN A 252 6.89 10.49 13.70
C ASN A 252 7.78 10.73 14.93
N GLN A 253 8.51 11.84 14.97
CA GLN A 253 9.35 12.23 16.11
C GLN A 253 8.50 12.50 17.37
N ALA A 254 7.37 13.20 17.23
CA ALA A 254 6.44 13.44 18.32
C ALA A 254 5.81 12.14 18.85
N TYR A 255 5.45 11.21 17.94
CA TYR A 255 5.00 9.88 18.33
C TYR A 255 6.06 9.08 19.07
N ALA A 256 7.30 9.06 18.58
CA ALA A 256 8.41 8.37 19.23
C ALA A 256 8.67 8.90 20.66
N GLU A 257 8.56 10.22 20.86
CA GLU A 257 8.67 10.82 22.18
C GLU A 257 7.50 10.40 23.10
N ALA A 258 6.27 10.46 22.61
CA ALA A 258 5.08 10.04 23.35
C ALA A 258 5.14 8.55 23.73
N ARG A 259 5.60 7.70 22.82
CA ARG A 259 5.75 6.25 23.04
C ARG A 259 6.81 5.92 24.09
N ARG A 260 7.89 6.70 24.20
CA ARG A 260 8.88 6.54 25.30
C ARG A 260 8.25 6.75 26.67
N ALA A 261 7.30 7.68 26.77
CA ALA A 261 6.56 7.93 28.01
C ALA A 261 5.44 6.90 28.25
N LYS A 262 4.86 6.34 27.17
CA LYS A 262 3.76 5.36 27.20
C LYS A 262 4.02 4.24 26.18
N PRO A 263 4.81 3.20 26.55
CA PRO A 263 5.25 2.15 25.59
C PRO A 263 4.13 1.39 24.87
N ALA A 264 2.93 1.31 25.45
CA ALA A 264 1.76 0.67 24.84
C ALA A 264 1.00 1.58 23.87
N LEU A 265 1.41 2.84 23.68
CA LEU A 265 0.75 3.77 22.78
C LEU A 265 0.92 3.31 21.33
N THR A 266 -0.18 3.12 20.61
CA THR A 266 -0.15 2.88 19.18
C THR A 266 -0.12 4.18 18.39
N PHE A 267 0.31 4.13 17.12
CA PHE A 267 0.28 5.32 16.26
C PHE A 267 -1.15 5.80 16.02
N GLN A 268 -2.11 4.87 15.86
CA GLN A 268 -3.52 5.18 15.71
C GLN A 268 -4.08 5.93 16.93
N ASP A 269 -3.78 5.45 18.14
CA ASP A 269 -4.21 6.14 19.37
C ASP A 269 -3.60 7.54 19.49
N PHE A 270 -2.33 7.68 19.07
CA PHE A 270 -1.62 8.96 19.10
C PHE A 270 -2.27 9.97 18.15
N VAL A 271 -2.52 9.61 16.90
CA VAL A 271 -3.12 10.53 15.91
C VAL A 271 -4.61 10.77 16.16
N SER A 272 -5.32 9.83 16.79
CA SER A 272 -6.73 10.00 17.18
C SER A 272 -6.93 10.88 18.41
N GLY A 273 -5.90 11.06 19.23
CA GLY A 273 -5.90 11.90 20.43
C GLY A 273 -5.46 13.35 20.17
N HIS A 274 -5.07 13.66 18.96
CA HIS A 274 -4.70 14.99 18.47
C HIS A 274 -5.68 15.47 17.43
#